data_21bc46192b3ed15fdc0296e7bd9f6334
#
_entry.id   21bc46192b3ed15fdc0296e7bd9f6334
#
_cell.length_a   1.000
_cell.length_b   1.000
_cell.length_c   1.000
_cell.angle_alpha   90.00
_cell.angle_beta   90.00
_cell.angle_gamma   90.00
#
_symmetry.space_group_name_H-M   'P 1'
#
loop_
_entity.id
_entity.type
_entity.pdbx_description
1 polymer ?
#
loop_
_entity_poly.entity_id
_entity_poly.type
_entity_poly.pdbx_seq_one_letter_code
_entity_poly.pdbx_strand_id
1 'polypeptide(L)'
;MAPSPALVRLPQLAWLAVVMLGGCASGLGKDECVTADWRMIGYEDGLHGYPADRIGFHRASCAKYQVVPNLAAYSEGRERGLVEYCQPKNGFRVGLNGASYANVCSGAVETAFVDSYRYGRQIHDARAELSNTQSRLRGTRNGLAQTEAAMASATTELVLATTTVERRAYLATELVRLTQERGELVTRIDQLSVRVQQLALNVQQLERQSPYAL
;
A
#
# COMPACT_ATOMS: atom_id res chain seq x y z
N MET A 1 68.81 -0.31 -6.14
CA MET A 1 68.05 0.87 -5.70
C MET A 1 66.71 0.79 -6.35
N ALA A 2 65.71 0.30 -5.64
CA ALA A 2 64.30 0.25 -6.11
C ALA A 2 63.46 1.16 -5.19
N PRO A 3 62.61 2.02 -5.71
CA PRO A 3 61.72 2.85 -4.89
C PRO A 3 60.44 2.07 -4.52
N SER A 4 60.09 2.16 -3.25
CA SER A 4 58.86 1.63 -2.63
C SER A 4 57.61 2.30 -3.16
N PRO A 5 56.47 1.58 -3.28
CA PRO A 5 55.19 2.20 -3.61
C PRO A 5 54.56 2.87 -2.37
N ALA A 6 54.17 4.13 -2.57
CA ALA A 6 53.45 4.90 -1.60
C ALA A 6 52.00 4.38 -1.40
N LEU A 7 51.67 4.02 -0.15
CA LEU A 7 50.32 3.70 0.31
C LEU A 7 49.45 4.97 0.30
N VAL A 8 48.53 5.03 -0.65
CA VAL A 8 47.46 6.03 -0.65
C VAL A 8 46.41 5.65 0.42
N ARG A 9 46.42 6.37 1.53
CA ARG A 9 45.39 6.29 2.56
C ARG A 9 44.13 7.02 2.04
N LEU A 10 43.09 6.23 1.73
CA LEU A 10 41.72 6.75 1.53
C LEU A 10 41.19 7.21 2.89
N PRO A 11 40.64 8.43 3.00
CA PRO A 11 39.90 8.84 4.20
C PRO A 11 38.59 8.08 4.30
N GLN A 12 38.43 7.38 5.42
CA GLN A 12 37.14 6.81 5.84
C GLN A 12 36.15 7.94 6.11
N LEU A 13 35.32 8.29 5.15
CA LEU A 13 34.09 9.04 5.38
C LEU A 13 33.05 8.08 5.95
N ALA A 14 33.14 7.93 7.27
CA ALA A 14 32.17 7.20 8.08
C ALA A 14 30.87 8.00 8.17
N TRP A 15 29.79 7.40 7.69
CA TRP A 15 28.54 7.12 8.38
C TRP A 15 27.96 8.25 9.26
N LEU A 16 27.04 9.02 8.68
CA LEU A 16 25.93 9.63 9.40
C LEU A 16 24.64 9.45 8.58
N ALA A 17 24.18 8.20 8.50
CA ALA A 17 22.80 7.90 8.17
C ALA A 17 21.98 8.08 9.47
N VAL A 18 21.60 9.31 9.76
CA VAL A 18 20.58 9.59 10.78
C VAL A 18 19.25 9.12 10.21
N VAL A 19 18.83 7.94 10.62
CA VAL A 19 17.50 7.40 10.39
C VAL A 19 16.52 8.22 11.23
N MET A 20 15.96 9.28 10.65
CA MET A 20 14.79 9.97 11.16
C MET A 20 13.52 9.22 10.74
N LEU A 21 13.32 8.02 11.29
CA LEU A 21 12.06 7.28 11.25
C LEU A 21 11.44 7.31 12.65
N GLY A 22 10.93 8.46 13.03
CA GLY A 22 10.21 8.65 14.28
C GLY A 22 8.96 9.49 14.10
N GLY A 23 8.14 9.19 13.07
CA GLY A 23 6.76 9.68 12.94
C GLY A 23 5.79 8.77 13.66
N CYS A 24 6.08 8.40 14.89
CA CYS A 24 5.15 7.69 15.76
C CYS A 24 4.13 8.70 16.30
N ALA A 25 2.88 8.26 16.43
CA ALA A 25 1.78 8.94 17.09
C ALA A 25 2.23 9.52 18.45
N SER A 26 2.89 10.68 18.41
CA SER A 26 3.25 11.44 19.60
C SER A 26 1.95 11.98 20.17
N GLY A 27 1.54 11.45 21.32
CA GLY A 27 0.42 12.02 22.07
C GLY A 27 0.72 13.48 22.43
N LEU A 28 -0.29 14.19 22.93
CA LEU A 28 -0.18 15.60 23.31
C LEU A 28 1.02 15.87 24.22
N GLY A 29 1.77 16.92 23.91
CA GLY A 29 2.87 17.41 24.73
C GLY A 29 2.37 18.13 25.99
N LYS A 30 3.31 18.59 26.85
CA LYS A 30 2.97 19.26 28.13
C LYS A 30 2.12 20.50 27.89
N ASP A 31 2.59 21.39 27.02
CA ASP A 31 1.92 22.67 26.79
C ASP A 31 0.55 22.46 26.13
N GLU A 32 0.47 21.50 25.19
CA GLU A 32 -0.79 21.11 24.55
C GLU A 32 -1.78 20.53 25.56
N CYS A 33 -1.33 19.73 26.53
CA CYS A 33 -2.20 19.20 27.59
C CYS A 33 -2.71 20.27 28.54
N VAL A 34 -1.82 21.22 28.97
CA VAL A 34 -2.15 22.22 29.95
C VAL A 34 -3.08 23.29 29.37
N THR A 35 -2.93 23.65 28.11
CA THR A 35 -3.75 24.64 27.40
C THR A 35 -4.86 24.04 26.53
N ALA A 36 -5.12 22.74 26.67
CA ALA A 36 -6.01 22.00 25.81
C ALA A 36 -7.45 22.54 25.78
N ASP A 37 -7.93 22.91 24.60
CA ASP A 37 -9.36 23.06 24.35
C ASP A 37 -9.95 21.66 24.01
N TRP A 38 -10.46 20.99 25.03
CA TRP A 38 -11.00 19.63 24.88
C TRP A 38 -12.20 19.57 23.93
N ARG A 39 -12.95 20.66 23.74
CA ARG A 39 -14.03 20.72 22.76
C ARG A 39 -13.46 20.74 21.33
N MET A 40 -12.41 21.53 21.10
CA MET A 40 -11.75 21.57 19.79
C MET A 40 -11.09 20.22 19.47
N ILE A 41 -10.38 19.62 20.42
CA ILE A 41 -9.76 18.29 20.24
C ILE A 41 -10.84 17.24 19.93
N GLY A 42 -11.96 17.28 20.66
CA GLY A 42 -13.09 16.41 20.35
C GLY A 42 -13.66 16.64 18.94
N TYR A 43 -13.80 17.88 18.53
CA TYR A 43 -14.29 18.24 17.20
C TYR A 43 -13.38 17.67 16.09
N GLU A 44 -12.06 17.85 16.22
CA GLU A 44 -11.10 17.28 15.28
C GLU A 44 -11.15 15.74 15.23
N ASP A 45 -11.23 15.09 16.40
CA ASP A 45 -11.40 13.64 16.46
C ASP A 45 -12.71 13.19 15.80
N GLY A 46 -13.78 13.94 15.98
CA GLY A 46 -15.06 13.73 15.31
C GLY A 46 -14.97 13.88 13.80
N LEU A 47 -14.32 14.95 13.29
CA LEU A 47 -14.07 15.18 11.87
C LEU A 47 -13.28 14.04 11.20
N HIS A 48 -12.41 13.37 11.97
CA HIS A 48 -11.64 12.21 11.49
C HIS A 48 -12.37 10.88 11.69
N GLY A 49 -13.54 10.88 12.30
CA GLY A 49 -14.31 9.66 12.56
C GLY A 49 -13.68 8.73 13.60
N TYR A 50 -12.92 9.29 14.55
CA TYR A 50 -12.37 8.48 15.62
C TYR A 50 -13.46 8.03 16.60
N PRO A 51 -13.35 6.78 17.14
CA PRO A 51 -14.31 6.26 18.09
C PRO A 51 -14.24 7.01 19.43
N ALA A 52 -15.28 6.87 20.28
CA ALA A 52 -15.42 7.64 21.50
C ALA A 52 -14.32 7.37 22.55
N ASP A 53 -13.72 6.18 22.52
CA ASP A 53 -12.62 5.79 23.39
C ASP A 53 -11.28 6.48 23.06
N ARG A 54 -11.22 7.21 21.93
CA ARG A 54 -10.05 8.01 21.55
C ARG A 54 -9.61 8.98 22.64
N ILE A 55 -10.57 9.50 23.46
CA ILE A 55 -10.22 10.32 24.63
C ILE A 55 -9.32 9.59 25.63
N GLY A 56 -9.36 8.26 25.68
CA GLY A 56 -8.45 7.45 26.50
C GLY A 56 -6.98 7.63 26.09
N PHE A 57 -6.72 7.76 24.81
CA PHE A 57 -5.38 8.07 24.29
C PHE A 57 -4.91 9.46 24.76
N HIS A 58 -5.75 10.47 24.68
CA HIS A 58 -5.43 11.81 25.17
C HIS A 58 -5.21 11.82 26.68
N ARG A 59 -6.04 11.08 27.43
CA ARG A 59 -5.88 10.91 28.89
C ARG A 59 -4.53 10.29 29.24
N ALA A 60 -4.14 9.21 28.54
CA ALA A 60 -2.86 8.56 28.77
C ALA A 60 -1.68 9.49 28.47
N SER A 61 -1.78 10.29 27.39
CA SER A 61 -0.75 11.25 26.99
C SER A 61 -0.56 12.36 28.03
N CYS A 62 -1.65 12.86 28.63
CA CYS A 62 -1.64 13.99 29.56
C CYS A 62 -1.49 13.59 31.03
N ALA A 63 -1.63 12.30 31.38
CA ALA A 63 -1.53 11.81 32.76
C ALA A 63 -0.20 12.15 33.44
N LYS A 64 0.91 12.07 32.72
CA LYS A 64 2.26 12.43 33.23
C LYS A 64 2.41 13.89 33.59
N TYR A 65 1.52 14.77 33.12
CA TYR A 65 1.45 16.19 33.43
C TYR A 65 0.34 16.52 34.42
N GLN A 66 -0.32 15.52 35.01
CA GLN A 66 -1.43 15.63 35.95
C GLN A 66 -2.65 16.38 35.35
N VAL A 67 -2.82 16.35 34.05
CA VAL A 67 -3.97 16.94 33.34
C VAL A 67 -4.98 15.85 33.01
N VAL A 68 -6.23 16.10 33.42
CA VAL A 68 -7.37 15.22 33.12
C VAL A 68 -8.23 15.86 32.05
N PRO A 69 -8.48 15.17 30.92
CA PRO A 69 -9.38 15.65 29.88
C PRO A 69 -10.79 15.95 30.38
N ASN A 70 -11.36 17.07 29.95
CA ASN A 70 -12.77 17.36 30.18
C ASN A 70 -13.64 16.52 29.24
N LEU A 71 -14.18 15.42 29.74
CA LEU A 71 -14.99 14.47 28.96
C LEU A 71 -16.24 15.14 28.35
N ALA A 72 -16.92 16.00 29.08
CA ALA A 72 -18.14 16.64 28.59
C ALA A 72 -17.85 17.57 27.39
N ALA A 73 -16.83 18.44 27.53
CA ALA A 73 -16.40 19.32 26.45
C ALA A 73 -15.92 18.54 25.23
N TYR A 74 -15.11 17.50 25.44
CA TYR A 74 -14.63 16.62 24.38
C TYR A 74 -15.79 15.94 23.63
N SER A 75 -16.74 15.34 24.37
CA SER A 75 -17.88 14.65 23.76
C SER A 75 -18.75 15.59 22.94
N GLU A 76 -19.05 16.78 23.45
CA GLU A 76 -19.80 17.81 22.71
C GLU A 76 -19.06 18.20 21.41
N GLY A 77 -17.76 18.44 21.49
CA GLY A 77 -16.98 18.74 20.29
C GLY A 77 -17.00 17.59 19.29
N ARG A 78 -16.78 16.35 19.75
CA ARG A 78 -16.77 15.17 18.91
C ARG A 78 -18.11 14.94 18.18
N GLU A 79 -19.23 15.10 18.87
CA GLU A 79 -20.57 15.00 18.26
C GLU A 79 -20.73 16.00 17.11
N ARG A 80 -20.26 17.23 17.28
CA ARG A 80 -20.30 18.26 16.23
C ARG A 80 -19.41 17.87 15.03
N GLY A 81 -18.19 17.38 15.26
CA GLY A 81 -17.31 16.91 14.21
C GLY A 81 -17.89 15.71 13.46
N LEU A 82 -18.59 14.81 14.15
CA LEU A 82 -19.27 13.68 13.53
C LEU A 82 -20.42 14.08 12.59
N VAL A 83 -21.09 15.20 12.82
CA VAL A 83 -22.10 15.71 11.88
C VAL A 83 -21.50 15.95 10.49
N GLU A 84 -20.28 16.47 10.45
CA GLU A 84 -19.57 16.70 9.19
C GLU A 84 -18.95 15.41 8.65
N TYR A 85 -18.37 14.59 9.50
CA TYR A 85 -17.80 13.31 9.10
C TYR A 85 -18.85 12.38 8.48
N CYS A 86 -20.03 12.28 9.06
CA CYS A 86 -21.08 11.33 8.68
C CYS A 86 -21.86 11.73 7.42
N GLN A 87 -21.38 12.69 6.64
CA GLN A 87 -21.97 13.00 5.35
C GLN A 87 -21.73 11.89 4.32
N PRO A 88 -22.71 11.52 3.48
CA PRO A 88 -22.56 10.45 2.49
C PRO A 88 -21.36 10.64 1.55
N LYS A 89 -21.11 11.89 1.10
CA LYS A 89 -19.94 12.22 0.27
C LYS A 89 -18.62 11.88 0.98
N ASN A 90 -18.55 12.12 2.29
CA ASN A 90 -17.36 11.74 3.07
C ASN A 90 -17.27 10.22 3.23
N GLY A 91 -18.39 9.51 3.45
CA GLY A 91 -18.42 8.05 3.45
C GLY A 91 -17.84 7.48 2.17
N PHE A 92 -18.26 7.97 1.02
CA PHE A 92 -17.68 7.58 -0.27
C PHE A 92 -16.17 7.80 -0.32
N ARG A 93 -15.68 8.98 0.10
CA ARG A 93 -14.25 9.30 0.10
C ARG A 93 -13.45 8.39 1.03
N VAL A 94 -13.96 8.12 2.23
CA VAL A 94 -13.34 7.18 3.19
C VAL A 94 -13.21 5.80 2.57
N GLY A 95 -14.26 5.29 1.95
CA GLY A 95 -14.25 4.01 1.25
C GLY A 95 -13.30 4.00 0.06
N LEU A 96 -13.34 5.02 -0.79
CA LEU A 96 -12.51 5.14 -2.00
C LEU A 96 -11.00 5.16 -1.66
N ASN A 97 -10.64 5.77 -0.52
CA ASN A 97 -9.26 5.79 -0.03
C ASN A 97 -8.83 4.47 0.66
N GLY A 98 -9.71 3.49 0.76
CA GLY A 98 -9.43 2.21 1.42
C GLY A 98 -9.37 2.29 2.95
N ALA A 99 -9.75 3.42 3.55
CA ALA A 99 -9.72 3.60 4.99
C ALA A 99 -10.83 2.79 5.68
N SER A 100 -10.58 2.41 6.93
CA SER A 100 -11.56 1.70 7.74
C SER A 100 -12.58 2.65 8.33
N TYR A 101 -13.82 2.20 8.45
CA TYR A 101 -14.90 2.92 9.14
C TYR A 101 -15.10 2.34 10.54
N ALA A 102 -15.08 3.19 11.55
CA ALA A 102 -15.15 2.78 12.96
C ALA A 102 -16.60 2.74 13.53
N ASN A 103 -17.61 2.70 12.67
CA ASN A 103 -19.04 2.66 13.05
C ASN A 103 -19.47 3.78 14.01
N VAL A 104 -19.01 5.00 13.73
CA VAL A 104 -19.22 6.16 14.60
C VAL A 104 -20.46 6.99 14.22
N CYS A 105 -21.02 6.79 13.02
CA CYS A 105 -22.24 7.45 12.60
C CYS A 105 -23.45 6.74 13.21
N SER A 106 -24.53 7.47 13.43
CA SER A 106 -25.77 6.96 14.03
C SER A 106 -27.00 7.66 13.46
N GLY A 107 -28.15 7.07 13.67
CA GLY A 107 -29.43 7.63 13.24
C GLY A 107 -29.64 7.60 11.71
N ALA A 108 -30.43 8.56 11.19
CA ALA A 108 -30.87 8.54 9.79
C ALA A 108 -29.72 8.71 8.77
N VAL A 109 -28.60 9.33 9.17
CA VAL A 109 -27.45 9.57 8.27
C VAL A 109 -26.54 8.35 8.14
N GLU A 110 -26.59 7.42 9.08
CA GLU A 110 -25.71 6.24 9.10
C GLU A 110 -25.86 5.38 7.86
N THR A 111 -27.10 5.05 7.48
CA THR A 111 -27.39 4.21 6.32
C THR A 111 -26.81 4.83 5.04
N ALA A 112 -27.05 6.11 4.81
CA ALA A 112 -26.56 6.82 3.62
C ALA A 112 -25.03 6.93 3.60
N PHE A 113 -24.40 7.13 4.77
CA PHE A 113 -22.95 7.13 4.90
C PHE A 113 -22.38 5.76 4.58
N VAL A 114 -22.91 4.70 5.19
CA VAL A 114 -22.42 3.33 5.04
C VAL A 114 -22.57 2.83 3.60
N ASP A 115 -23.69 3.12 2.93
CA ASP A 115 -23.90 2.75 1.54
C ASP A 115 -22.89 3.45 0.63
N SER A 116 -22.66 4.74 0.85
CA SER A 116 -21.65 5.50 0.12
C SER A 116 -20.23 4.99 0.40
N TYR A 117 -19.92 4.67 1.65
CA TYR A 117 -18.65 4.05 2.05
C TYR A 117 -18.41 2.72 1.34
N ARG A 118 -19.42 1.83 1.33
CA ARG A 118 -19.33 0.53 0.66
C ARG A 118 -19.08 0.69 -0.84
N TYR A 119 -19.75 1.65 -1.46
CA TYR A 119 -19.57 1.93 -2.87
C TYR A 119 -18.13 2.43 -3.17
N GLY A 120 -17.62 3.36 -2.38
CA GLY A 120 -16.23 3.81 -2.47
C GLY A 120 -15.24 2.65 -2.29
N ARG A 121 -15.47 1.79 -1.29
CA ARG A 121 -14.67 0.57 -1.06
C ARG A 121 -14.67 -0.36 -2.26
N GLN A 122 -15.82 -0.56 -2.90
CA GLN A 122 -15.92 -1.41 -4.08
C GLN A 122 -15.02 -0.91 -5.23
N ILE A 123 -14.98 0.41 -5.46
CA ILE A 123 -14.06 1.01 -6.45
C ILE A 123 -12.62 0.82 -6.04
N HIS A 124 -12.27 1.10 -4.77
CA HIS A 124 -10.92 0.91 -4.24
C HIS A 124 -10.44 -0.53 -4.46
N ASP A 125 -11.24 -1.50 -4.07
CA ASP A 125 -10.87 -2.92 -4.13
C ASP A 125 -10.75 -3.41 -5.58
N ALA A 126 -11.63 -2.93 -6.49
CA ALA A 126 -11.52 -3.22 -7.92
C ALA A 126 -10.24 -2.62 -8.54
N ARG A 127 -9.87 -1.39 -8.18
CA ARG A 127 -8.60 -0.77 -8.61
C ARG A 127 -7.39 -1.52 -8.08
N ALA A 128 -7.42 -1.98 -6.82
CA ALA A 128 -6.35 -2.76 -6.20
C ALA A 128 -6.18 -4.11 -6.92
N GLU A 129 -7.28 -4.81 -7.22
CA GLU A 129 -7.23 -6.08 -7.97
C GLU A 129 -6.66 -5.88 -9.37
N LEU A 130 -7.07 -4.84 -10.09
CA LEU A 130 -6.52 -4.48 -11.40
C LEU A 130 -5.01 -4.23 -11.32
N SER A 131 -4.56 -3.41 -10.39
CA SER A 131 -3.13 -3.09 -10.18
C SER A 131 -2.30 -4.34 -9.86
N ASN A 132 -2.80 -5.20 -8.97
CA ASN A 132 -2.15 -6.46 -8.61
C ASN A 132 -2.05 -7.41 -9.82
N THR A 133 -3.13 -7.52 -10.62
CA THR A 133 -3.15 -8.37 -11.81
C THR A 133 -2.20 -7.85 -12.89
N GLN A 134 -2.14 -6.53 -13.11
CA GLN A 134 -1.16 -5.90 -14.00
C GLN A 134 0.28 -6.16 -13.55
N SER A 135 0.54 -6.11 -12.25
CA SER A 135 1.87 -6.41 -11.70
C SER A 135 2.27 -7.87 -11.92
N ARG A 136 1.33 -8.80 -11.75
CA ARG A 136 1.54 -10.21 -12.06
C ARG A 136 1.81 -10.43 -13.55
N LEU A 137 1.08 -9.75 -14.44
CA LEU A 137 1.30 -9.82 -15.89
C LEU A 137 2.69 -9.34 -16.26
N ARG A 138 3.14 -8.21 -15.71
CA ARG A 138 4.52 -7.71 -15.91
C ARG A 138 5.56 -8.70 -15.42
N GLY A 139 5.39 -9.27 -14.23
CA GLY A 139 6.29 -10.28 -13.67
C GLY A 139 6.36 -11.53 -14.55
N THR A 140 5.24 -12.03 -15.06
CA THR A 140 5.18 -13.20 -15.95
C THR A 140 5.88 -12.91 -17.28
N ARG A 141 5.71 -11.71 -17.87
CA ARG A 141 6.43 -11.30 -19.10
C ARG A 141 7.94 -11.22 -18.90
N ASN A 142 8.38 -10.72 -17.74
CA ASN A 142 9.81 -10.72 -17.40
C ASN A 142 10.36 -12.15 -17.25
N GLY A 143 9.58 -13.04 -16.64
CA GLY A 143 9.94 -14.46 -16.56
C GLY A 143 10.07 -15.09 -17.95
N LEU A 144 9.14 -14.82 -18.86
CA LEU A 144 9.23 -15.28 -20.24
C LEU A 144 10.51 -14.81 -20.94
N ALA A 145 10.83 -13.53 -20.81
CA ALA A 145 12.06 -12.97 -21.40
C ALA A 145 13.33 -13.65 -20.83
N GLN A 146 13.35 -13.97 -19.53
CA GLN A 146 14.45 -14.69 -18.90
C GLN A 146 14.57 -16.13 -19.41
N THR A 147 13.44 -16.83 -19.51
CA THR A 147 13.41 -18.20 -20.06
C THR A 147 13.88 -18.22 -21.52
N GLU A 148 13.45 -17.27 -22.36
CA GLU A 148 13.90 -17.13 -23.74
C GLU A 148 15.40 -16.81 -23.86
N ALA A 149 15.93 -15.96 -22.99
CA ALA A 149 17.36 -15.67 -22.91
C ALA A 149 18.17 -16.92 -22.50
N ALA A 150 17.68 -17.70 -21.55
CA ALA A 150 18.29 -18.97 -21.13
C ALA A 150 18.29 -19.99 -22.27
N MET A 151 17.17 -20.09 -23.01
CA MET A 151 17.09 -20.97 -24.21
C MET A 151 18.09 -20.55 -25.27
N ALA A 152 18.22 -19.25 -25.56
CA ALA A 152 19.19 -18.74 -26.54
C ALA A 152 20.63 -19.06 -26.11
N SER A 153 20.96 -18.87 -24.84
CA SER A 153 22.28 -19.19 -24.28
C SER A 153 22.58 -20.69 -24.37
N ALA A 154 21.63 -21.55 -23.96
CA ALA A 154 21.79 -22.99 -24.01
C ALA A 154 21.94 -23.49 -25.46
N THR A 155 21.20 -22.93 -26.41
CA THR A 155 21.29 -23.26 -27.85
C THR A 155 22.66 -22.85 -28.39
N THR A 156 23.16 -21.68 -28.06
CA THR A 156 24.48 -21.20 -28.48
C THR A 156 25.58 -22.13 -27.97
N GLU A 157 25.54 -22.50 -26.68
CA GLU A 157 26.53 -23.41 -26.09
C GLU A 157 26.47 -24.81 -26.70
N LEU A 158 25.27 -25.30 -27.02
CA LEU A 158 25.05 -26.64 -27.60
C LEU A 158 25.82 -26.83 -28.92
N VAL A 159 25.93 -25.79 -29.75
CA VAL A 159 26.58 -25.83 -31.07
C VAL A 159 28.06 -25.54 -31.05
N LEU A 160 28.63 -25.10 -29.92
CA LEU A 160 30.07 -24.87 -29.83
C LEU A 160 30.89 -26.15 -29.95
N ALA A 161 31.96 -26.09 -30.75
CA ALA A 161 32.86 -27.25 -30.96
C ALA A 161 33.55 -27.71 -29.64
N THR A 162 33.69 -26.82 -28.68
CA THR A 162 34.32 -27.08 -27.38
C THR A 162 33.39 -27.77 -26.38
N THR A 163 32.10 -27.86 -26.63
CA THR A 163 31.11 -28.46 -25.72
C THR A 163 31.24 -29.98 -25.72
N THR A 164 31.40 -30.60 -24.54
CA THR A 164 31.53 -32.06 -24.37
C THR A 164 30.21 -32.78 -24.66
N VAL A 165 30.29 -34.07 -24.88
CA VAL A 165 29.09 -34.91 -25.16
C VAL A 165 28.13 -34.90 -23.97
N GLU A 166 28.65 -35.01 -22.75
CA GLU A 166 27.85 -34.98 -21.52
C GLU A 166 27.15 -33.62 -21.35
N ARG A 167 27.86 -32.54 -21.62
CA ARG A 167 27.29 -31.19 -21.54
C ARG A 167 26.22 -30.95 -22.58
N ARG A 168 26.40 -31.49 -23.80
CA ARG A 168 25.36 -31.45 -24.85
C ARG A 168 24.10 -32.19 -24.43
N ALA A 169 24.23 -33.37 -23.84
CA ALA A 169 23.10 -34.15 -23.35
C ALA A 169 22.34 -33.39 -22.24
N TYR A 170 23.05 -32.77 -21.31
CA TYR A 170 22.44 -31.90 -20.30
C TYR A 170 21.70 -30.70 -20.92
N LEU A 171 22.32 -29.97 -21.85
CA LEU A 171 21.71 -28.81 -22.50
C LEU A 171 20.47 -29.21 -23.32
N ALA A 172 20.47 -30.37 -23.98
CA ALA A 172 19.29 -30.86 -24.68
C ALA A 172 18.11 -31.10 -23.73
N THR A 173 18.36 -31.70 -22.56
CA THR A 173 17.33 -31.89 -21.52
C THR A 173 16.84 -30.56 -20.96
N GLU A 174 17.74 -29.63 -20.71
CA GLU A 174 17.40 -28.30 -20.20
C GLU A 174 16.57 -27.50 -21.21
N LEU A 175 16.87 -27.60 -22.51
CA LEU A 175 16.07 -26.96 -23.55
C LEU A 175 14.63 -27.52 -23.61
N VAL A 176 14.43 -28.82 -23.37
CA VAL A 176 13.08 -29.40 -23.26
C VAL A 176 12.32 -28.79 -22.08
N ARG A 177 12.95 -28.70 -20.90
CA ARG A 177 12.39 -28.09 -19.71
C ARG A 177 12.01 -26.61 -19.94
N LEU A 178 12.95 -25.83 -20.49
CA LEU A 178 12.73 -24.41 -20.81
C LEU A 178 11.61 -24.20 -21.85
N THR A 179 11.50 -25.11 -22.83
CA THR A 179 10.42 -25.07 -23.83
C THR A 179 9.05 -25.27 -23.18
N GLN A 180 8.94 -26.20 -22.24
CA GLN A 180 7.72 -26.40 -21.47
C GLN A 180 7.38 -25.17 -20.61
N GLU A 181 8.36 -24.66 -19.85
CA GLU A 181 8.20 -23.48 -19.02
C GLU A 181 7.76 -22.25 -19.84
N ARG A 182 8.38 -22.05 -21.02
CA ARG A 182 7.97 -21.00 -21.97
C ARG A 182 6.50 -21.14 -22.36
N GLY A 183 6.04 -22.36 -22.69
CA GLY A 183 4.64 -22.63 -23.05
C GLY A 183 3.67 -22.26 -21.92
N GLU A 184 4.00 -22.63 -20.68
CA GLU A 184 3.22 -22.30 -19.49
C GLU A 184 3.15 -20.78 -19.26
N LEU A 185 4.29 -20.07 -19.40
CA LEU A 185 4.36 -18.62 -19.25
C LEU A 185 3.53 -17.88 -20.32
N VAL A 186 3.58 -18.32 -21.58
CA VAL A 186 2.76 -17.74 -22.67
C VAL A 186 1.28 -17.90 -22.35
N THR A 187 0.84 -19.10 -21.98
CA THR A 187 -0.56 -19.35 -21.59
C THR A 187 -0.99 -18.47 -20.43
N ARG A 188 -0.12 -18.31 -19.43
CA ARG A 188 -0.41 -17.46 -18.27
C ARG A 188 -0.48 -15.97 -18.60
N ILE A 189 0.34 -15.50 -19.57
CA ILE A 189 0.30 -14.13 -20.08
C ILE A 189 -1.06 -13.87 -20.74
N ASP A 190 -1.55 -14.78 -21.57
CA ASP A 190 -2.84 -14.65 -22.25
C ASP A 190 -3.98 -14.58 -21.24
N GLN A 191 -4.02 -15.49 -20.26
CA GLN A 191 -5.03 -15.50 -19.19
C GLN A 191 -5.02 -14.20 -18.39
N LEU A 192 -3.83 -13.72 -17.97
CA LEU A 192 -3.69 -12.48 -17.21
C LEU A 192 -4.07 -11.26 -18.06
N SER A 193 -3.77 -11.27 -19.36
CA SER A 193 -4.12 -10.16 -20.27
C SER A 193 -5.63 -10.02 -20.41
N VAL A 194 -6.36 -11.12 -20.58
CA VAL A 194 -7.84 -11.12 -20.61
C VAL A 194 -8.39 -10.64 -19.26
N ARG A 195 -7.82 -11.11 -18.14
CA ARG A 195 -8.27 -10.70 -16.79
C ARG A 195 -8.07 -9.21 -16.56
N VAL A 196 -6.93 -8.64 -16.98
CA VAL A 196 -6.66 -7.19 -16.90
C VAL A 196 -7.71 -6.40 -17.67
N GLN A 197 -8.08 -6.81 -18.88
CA GLN A 197 -9.12 -6.14 -19.67
C GLN A 197 -10.47 -6.17 -18.97
N GLN A 198 -10.87 -7.33 -18.43
CA GLN A 198 -12.14 -7.48 -17.68
C GLN A 198 -12.18 -6.58 -16.45
N LEU A 199 -11.09 -6.56 -15.66
CA LEU A 199 -10.99 -5.72 -14.47
C LEU A 199 -10.98 -4.22 -14.82
N ALA A 200 -10.32 -3.82 -15.90
CA ALA A 200 -10.32 -2.43 -16.36
C ALA A 200 -11.73 -1.96 -16.76
N LEU A 201 -12.49 -2.80 -17.47
CA LEU A 201 -13.89 -2.50 -17.80
C LEU A 201 -14.77 -2.42 -16.56
N ASN A 202 -14.59 -3.31 -15.58
CA ASN A 202 -15.31 -3.27 -14.32
C ASN A 202 -15.03 -1.97 -13.54
N VAL A 203 -13.76 -1.57 -13.40
CA VAL A 203 -13.39 -0.30 -12.76
C VAL A 203 -14.06 0.87 -13.47
N GLN A 204 -13.97 0.96 -14.81
CA GLN A 204 -14.61 2.02 -15.56
C GLN A 204 -16.14 2.05 -15.38
N GLN A 205 -16.79 0.89 -15.31
CA GLN A 205 -18.22 0.82 -15.07
C GLN A 205 -18.60 1.36 -13.69
N LEU A 206 -17.88 0.93 -12.64
CA LEU A 206 -18.10 1.42 -11.27
C LEU A 206 -17.87 2.94 -11.19
N GLU A 207 -16.80 3.43 -11.81
CA GLU A 207 -16.50 4.87 -11.83
C GLU A 207 -17.57 5.69 -12.55
N ARG A 208 -18.07 5.23 -13.70
CA ARG A 208 -19.15 5.92 -14.44
C ARG A 208 -20.48 5.92 -13.69
N GLN A 209 -20.75 4.90 -12.88
CA GLN A 209 -21.97 4.79 -12.07
C GLN A 209 -21.87 5.54 -10.75
N SER A 210 -20.70 6.10 -10.43
CA SER A 210 -20.51 6.83 -9.18
C SER A 210 -21.39 8.07 -9.12
N PRO A 211 -22.17 8.25 -8.03
CA PRO A 211 -22.92 9.46 -7.80
C PRO A 211 -22.05 10.65 -7.40
N TYR A 212 -20.74 10.42 -7.19
CA TYR A 212 -19.75 11.42 -6.79
C TYR A 212 -18.67 11.56 -7.86
N ALA A 213 -18.20 12.81 -8.04
CA ALA A 213 -17.05 13.07 -8.91
C ALA A 213 -15.80 12.36 -8.38
N LEU A 214 -15.02 11.73 -9.27
CA LEU A 214 -13.80 10.98 -9.01
C LEU A 214 -12.56 11.75 -9.45
#